data_5f48ae32a521eec8e698e7e3ea3fa3ee
#
_entry.id   5f48ae32a521eec8e698e7e3ea3fa3ee
#
_cell.length_a   1.000
_cell.length_b   1.000
_cell.length_c   1.000
_cell.angle_alpha   90.00
_cell.angle_beta   90.00
_cell.angle_gamma   90.00
#
_symmetry.space_group_name_H-M   'P 1'
#
loop_
_entity.id
_entity.type
_entity.pdbx_description
1 polymer ?
#
loop_
_entity_poly.entity_id
_entity_poly.type
_entity_poly.pdbx_seq_one_letter_code
_entity_poly.pdbx_strand_id
1 'polypeptide(L)'
;MKDWVGNASVRNCNLRSGNAEENDYYATEPKAVELLLEQEKFSQYVWECACGEGHIADVLETHGHIVHATDLIDRGYGKGNIDFLKETTPIIPMDIITNPPYRYAKEFVEHALDISHNGSKIAMFLKLTFLEGKARRELFKNNPPKTVYVSSARLQCGKNGDFSGTSMVAYAWFVWEKGYKGDTILKWIN
;
A
#
# COMPACT_ATOMS: atom_id res chain seq x y z
N MET A 1 -8.84 42.06 -14.52
CA MET A 1 -8.85 40.73 -13.95
C MET A 1 -9.15 39.76 -15.09
N LYS A 2 -8.21 38.93 -15.48
CA LYS A 2 -8.44 37.92 -16.52
C LYS A 2 -8.99 36.67 -15.85
N ASP A 3 -10.23 36.32 -16.17
CA ASP A 3 -10.85 35.09 -15.70
C ASP A 3 -10.07 33.88 -16.25
N TRP A 4 -9.52 33.08 -15.33
CA TRP A 4 -8.82 31.85 -15.67
C TRP A 4 -9.86 30.77 -16.01
N VAL A 5 -10.10 30.56 -17.31
CA VAL A 5 -10.94 29.48 -17.80
C VAL A 5 -10.09 28.22 -17.81
N GLY A 6 -10.26 27.39 -16.78
CA GLY A 6 -9.59 26.10 -16.72
C GLY A 6 -9.97 25.22 -17.92
N ASN A 7 -8.97 24.78 -18.66
CA ASN A 7 -9.14 23.90 -19.82
C ASN A 7 -9.86 22.60 -19.42
N ALA A 8 -10.88 22.23 -20.17
CA ALA A 8 -11.70 21.03 -19.96
C ALA A 8 -10.92 19.69 -20.01
N SER A 9 -9.65 19.71 -20.44
CA SER A 9 -8.77 18.54 -20.49
C SER A 9 -8.35 18.00 -19.13
N VAL A 10 -8.44 18.79 -18.04
CA VAL A 10 -8.09 18.34 -16.69
C VAL A 10 -9.19 17.48 -16.06
N ARG A 11 -10.42 17.51 -16.60
CA ARG A 11 -11.55 16.70 -16.07
C ARG A 11 -11.49 15.22 -16.44
N ASN A 12 -10.70 14.83 -17.43
CA ASN A 12 -10.66 13.44 -17.91
C ASN A 12 -9.63 12.53 -17.21
N CYS A 13 -8.81 13.06 -16.31
CA CYS A 13 -7.85 12.22 -15.58
C CYS A 13 -8.48 11.24 -14.58
N ASN A 14 -9.79 11.41 -14.26
CA ASN A 14 -10.51 10.52 -13.33
C ASN A 14 -11.56 9.62 -14.01
N LEU A 15 -11.77 9.75 -15.31
CA LEU A 15 -12.65 8.88 -16.07
C LEU A 15 -11.82 7.77 -16.71
N ARG A 16 -11.38 6.78 -15.95
CA ARG A 16 -11.12 5.46 -16.52
C ARG A 16 -12.47 4.90 -16.94
N SER A 17 -12.72 4.99 -18.23
CA SER A 17 -13.85 4.39 -18.91
C SER A 17 -13.98 2.91 -18.55
N GLY A 18 -15.18 2.53 -18.16
CA GLY A 18 -15.80 1.24 -18.32
C GLY A 18 -14.98 0.02 -17.88
N ASN A 19 -15.50 -0.69 -16.92
CA ASN A 19 -15.00 -1.92 -16.31
C ASN A 19 -13.85 -1.67 -15.31
N ALA A 20 -14.15 -1.00 -14.18
CA ALA A 20 -13.49 -1.35 -12.94
C ALA A 20 -13.79 -2.83 -12.75
N GLU A 21 -12.83 -3.70 -13.04
CA GLU A 21 -12.94 -5.10 -12.70
C GLU A 21 -13.29 -5.16 -11.23
N GLU A 22 -14.23 -6.01 -10.86
CA GLU A 22 -14.75 -6.15 -9.50
C GLU A 22 -13.61 -6.42 -8.49
N ASN A 23 -12.43 -6.81 -8.99
CA ASN A 23 -11.19 -7.12 -8.28
C ASN A 23 -9.99 -6.41 -8.92
N ASP A 24 -9.88 -5.11 -8.67
CA ASP A 24 -8.82 -4.22 -9.21
C ASP A 24 -7.43 -4.68 -8.72
N TYR A 25 -6.71 -5.43 -9.56
CA TYR A 25 -5.38 -5.94 -9.26
C TYR A 25 -4.30 -5.08 -9.93
N TYR A 26 -3.41 -4.56 -9.11
CA TYR A 26 -2.24 -3.80 -9.53
C TYR A 26 -0.99 -4.34 -8.82
N ALA A 27 -0.13 -5.00 -9.58
CA ALA A 27 1.15 -5.47 -9.08
C ALA A 27 2.06 -4.31 -8.71
N THR A 28 2.79 -4.45 -7.62
CA THR A 28 3.83 -3.50 -7.22
C THR A 28 5.14 -3.88 -7.88
N GLU A 29 5.82 -2.94 -8.54
CA GLU A 29 7.13 -3.24 -9.11
C GLU A 29 8.14 -3.63 -8.00
N PRO A 30 8.99 -4.65 -8.22
CA PRO A 30 9.95 -5.12 -7.22
C PRO A 30 10.84 -4.00 -6.66
N LYS A 31 11.26 -3.07 -7.51
CA LYS A 31 12.08 -1.91 -7.11
C LYS A 31 11.45 -1.07 -5.99
N ALA A 32 10.13 -0.96 -5.97
CA ALA A 32 9.44 -0.22 -4.91
C ALA A 32 9.63 -0.88 -3.53
N VAL A 33 9.63 -2.22 -3.49
CA VAL A 33 9.83 -2.99 -2.25
C VAL A 33 11.29 -2.92 -1.81
N GLU A 34 12.24 -3.08 -2.75
CA GLU A 34 13.67 -2.94 -2.47
C GLU A 34 13.99 -1.59 -1.82
N LEU A 35 13.50 -0.48 -2.40
CA LEU A 35 13.68 0.86 -1.85
C LEU A 35 13.09 1.02 -0.45
N LEU A 36 11.97 0.37 -0.14
CA LEU A 36 11.42 0.36 1.21
C LEU A 36 12.37 -0.37 2.17
N LEU A 37 12.85 -1.55 1.80
CA LEU A 37 13.74 -2.38 2.63
C LEU A 37 15.11 -1.73 2.88
N GLU A 38 15.58 -0.88 1.98
CA GLU A 38 16.79 -0.06 2.21
C GLU A 38 16.59 0.97 3.34
N GLN A 39 15.36 1.42 3.58
CA GLN A 39 15.06 2.50 4.53
C GLN A 39 14.49 1.99 5.86
N GLU A 40 13.77 0.88 5.84
CA GLU A 40 13.05 0.33 6.98
C GLU A 40 13.48 -1.11 7.28
N LYS A 41 13.61 -1.41 8.56
CA LYS A 41 13.80 -2.79 9.02
C LYS A 41 12.47 -3.35 9.49
N PHE A 42 12.11 -4.48 8.97
CA PHE A 42 10.92 -5.22 9.35
C PHE A 42 11.25 -6.46 10.16
N SER A 43 10.26 -7.02 10.84
CA SER A 43 10.39 -8.28 11.57
C SER A 43 10.69 -9.43 10.58
N GLN A 44 11.17 -10.54 11.13
CA GLN A 44 11.41 -11.75 10.33
C GLN A 44 10.10 -12.27 9.71
N TYR A 45 8.98 -12.14 10.41
CA TYR A 45 7.67 -12.59 9.97
C TYR A 45 6.90 -11.41 9.39
N VAL A 46 6.49 -11.52 8.15
CA VAL A 46 5.73 -10.48 7.43
C VAL A 46 4.45 -11.07 6.88
N TRP A 47 3.37 -10.34 6.98
CA TRP A 47 2.10 -10.68 6.34
C TRP A 47 1.86 -9.79 5.13
N GLU A 48 1.79 -10.39 3.96
CA GLU A 48 1.25 -9.77 2.76
C GLU A 48 -0.20 -10.19 2.60
N CYS A 49 -1.12 -9.30 2.93
CA CYS A 49 -2.55 -9.62 3.06
C CYS A 49 -3.38 -9.32 1.80
N ALA A 50 -2.75 -8.91 0.72
CA ALA A 50 -3.32 -8.75 -0.61
C ALA A 50 -2.25 -9.11 -1.65
N CYS A 51 -1.76 -10.35 -1.60
CA CYS A 51 -0.50 -10.75 -2.26
C CYS A 51 -0.60 -10.82 -3.78
N GLY A 52 -1.81 -10.91 -4.35
CA GLY A 52 -1.97 -11.02 -5.78
C GLY A 52 -1.20 -12.22 -6.34
N GLU A 53 -0.28 -11.96 -7.27
CA GLU A 53 0.63 -12.94 -7.87
C GLU A 53 2.00 -13.02 -7.17
N GLY A 54 2.16 -12.40 -5.97
CA GLY A 54 3.33 -12.55 -5.12
C GLY A 54 4.45 -11.54 -5.32
N HIS A 55 4.27 -10.49 -6.12
CA HIS A 55 5.36 -9.55 -6.47
C HIS A 55 6.06 -8.90 -5.27
N ILE A 56 5.34 -8.59 -4.21
CA ILE A 56 5.93 -8.05 -2.96
C ILE A 56 6.54 -9.21 -2.16
N ALA A 57 5.80 -10.32 -2.02
CA ALA A 57 6.22 -11.47 -1.24
C ALA A 57 7.55 -12.06 -1.74
N ASP A 58 7.71 -12.21 -3.07
CA ASP A 58 8.94 -12.73 -3.68
C ASP A 58 10.17 -11.87 -3.31
N VAL A 59 10.03 -10.55 -3.31
CA VAL A 59 11.12 -9.65 -2.89
C VAL A 59 11.42 -9.83 -1.40
N LEU A 60 10.40 -9.88 -0.55
CA LEU A 60 10.56 -10.07 0.89
C LEU A 60 11.25 -11.40 1.21
N GLU A 61 10.85 -12.50 0.57
CA GLU A 61 11.45 -13.82 0.74
C GLU A 61 12.91 -13.83 0.29
N THR A 62 13.23 -13.17 -0.84
CA THR A 62 14.60 -13.01 -1.32
C THR A 62 15.49 -12.27 -0.32
N HIS A 63 14.90 -11.35 0.49
CA HIS A 63 15.58 -10.64 1.55
C HIS A 63 15.55 -11.37 2.91
N GLY A 64 15.10 -12.62 2.95
CA GLY A 64 15.16 -13.50 4.13
C GLY A 64 13.98 -13.38 5.10
N HIS A 65 12.90 -12.72 4.71
CA HIS A 65 11.67 -12.72 5.48
C HIS A 65 10.88 -14.02 5.30
N ILE A 66 10.15 -14.41 6.32
CA ILE A 66 9.17 -15.49 6.27
C ILE A 66 7.81 -14.85 6.01
N VAL A 67 7.28 -15.03 4.80
CA VAL A 67 6.08 -14.34 4.36
C VAL A 67 4.84 -15.21 4.55
N HIS A 68 3.84 -14.67 5.24
CA HIS A 68 2.48 -15.18 5.24
C HIS A 68 1.72 -14.44 4.13
N ALA A 69 1.56 -15.07 2.97
CA ALA A 69 0.91 -14.47 1.82
C ALA A 69 -0.56 -14.92 1.74
N THR A 70 -1.49 -13.95 1.72
CA THR A 70 -2.94 -14.21 1.57
C THR A 70 -3.57 -13.21 0.58
N ASP A 71 -4.64 -13.61 -0.08
CA ASP A 71 -5.43 -12.74 -0.96
C ASP A 71 -6.91 -13.14 -0.93
N LEU A 72 -7.80 -12.19 -1.20
CA LEU A 72 -9.23 -12.47 -1.36
C LEU A 72 -9.48 -13.38 -2.58
N ILE A 73 -8.69 -13.22 -3.63
CA ILE A 73 -8.79 -13.96 -4.89
C ILE A 73 -7.63 -14.94 -4.99
N ASP A 74 -7.91 -16.18 -5.27
CA ASP A 74 -6.88 -17.17 -5.58
C ASP A 74 -6.28 -16.88 -6.97
N ARG A 75 -5.02 -16.43 -6.98
CA ARG A 75 -4.26 -16.15 -8.20
C ARG A 75 -3.08 -17.14 -8.39
N GLY A 76 -3.07 -18.23 -7.62
CA GLY A 76 -2.02 -19.25 -7.69
C GLY A 76 -0.77 -18.92 -6.86
N TYR A 77 -0.80 -17.87 -6.04
CA TYR A 77 0.26 -17.53 -5.08
C TYR A 77 -0.34 -17.37 -3.67
N GLY A 78 0.36 -17.85 -2.67
CA GLY A 78 -0.08 -17.78 -1.29
C GLY A 78 -1.41 -18.52 -1.03
N LYS A 79 -2.15 -18.08 -0.03
CA LYS A 79 -3.45 -18.65 0.32
C LYS A 79 -4.58 -17.74 -0.17
N GLY A 80 -5.30 -18.19 -1.19
CA GLY A 80 -6.47 -17.50 -1.73
C GLY A 80 -7.73 -17.65 -0.86
N ASN A 81 -8.78 -16.89 -1.22
CA ASN A 81 -10.08 -16.88 -0.56
C ASN A 81 -10.03 -16.43 0.91
N ILE A 82 -9.09 -15.56 1.25
CA ILE A 82 -8.93 -14.95 2.57
C ILE A 82 -9.29 -13.48 2.49
N ASP A 83 -10.35 -13.10 3.18
CA ASP A 83 -10.76 -11.70 3.32
C ASP A 83 -10.01 -11.06 4.50
N PHE A 84 -8.96 -10.29 4.20
CA PHE A 84 -8.14 -9.65 5.22
C PHE A 84 -8.98 -8.85 6.24
N LEU A 85 -10.04 -8.19 5.79
CA LEU A 85 -10.89 -7.38 6.67
C LEU A 85 -11.74 -8.20 7.68
N LYS A 86 -11.68 -9.54 7.59
CA LYS A 86 -12.32 -10.47 8.54
C LYS A 86 -11.33 -11.24 9.41
N GLU A 87 -10.03 -11.08 9.11
CA GLU A 87 -8.99 -11.76 9.88
C GLU A 87 -8.83 -11.13 11.28
N THR A 88 -8.25 -11.89 12.18
CA THR A 88 -8.04 -11.50 13.57
C THR A 88 -6.55 -11.33 13.87
N THR A 89 -6.23 -10.82 15.05
CA THR A 89 -4.85 -10.66 15.51
C THR A 89 -4.06 -11.98 15.35
N PRO A 90 -2.94 -11.97 14.61
CA PRO A 90 -2.08 -13.12 14.45
C PRO A 90 -1.56 -13.65 15.80
N ILE A 91 -1.36 -14.96 15.91
CA ILE A 91 -0.85 -15.58 17.15
C ILE A 91 0.56 -15.09 17.47
N ILE A 92 1.38 -14.89 16.43
CA ILE A 92 2.73 -14.35 16.55
C ILE A 92 2.79 -12.91 16.00
N PRO A 93 3.60 -12.03 16.58
CA PRO A 93 3.79 -10.71 16.03
C PRO A 93 4.35 -10.77 14.61
N MET A 94 3.67 -10.09 13.68
CA MET A 94 4.11 -9.93 12.30
C MET A 94 4.02 -8.46 11.92
N ASP A 95 4.91 -8.03 11.02
CA ASP A 95 4.71 -6.78 10.30
C ASP A 95 3.81 -7.02 9.08
N ILE A 96 3.13 -5.99 8.61
CA ILE A 96 2.28 -6.07 7.42
C ILE A 96 2.92 -5.23 6.33
N ILE A 97 3.15 -5.82 5.14
CA ILE A 97 3.63 -5.09 3.96
C ILE A 97 2.75 -5.49 2.79
N THR A 98 2.05 -4.53 2.21
CA THR A 98 1.08 -4.83 1.15
C THR A 98 0.78 -3.64 0.25
N ASN A 99 0.25 -3.92 -0.94
CA ASN A 99 -0.41 -2.96 -1.82
C ASN A 99 -1.92 -3.26 -1.82
N PRO A 100 -2.69 -2.63 -0.92
CA PRO A 100 -4.10 -2.96 -0.77
C PRO A 100 -4.92 -2.46 -1.96
N PRO A 101 -6.10 -3.04 -2.21
CA PRO A 101 -7.04 -2.48 -3.18
C PRO A 101 -7.40 -1.05 -2.80
N TYR A 102 -7.07 -0.08 -3.67
CA TYR A 102 -7.16 1.37 -3.35
C TYR A 102 -8.56 1.82 -2.93
N ARG A 103 -9.58 1.11 -3.38
CA ARG A 103 -10.98 1.33 -3.00
C ARG A 103 -11.20 1.13 -1.49
N TYR A 104 -10.46 0.21 -0.88
CA TYR A 104 -10.57 -0.16 0.53
C TYR A 104 -9.31 0.20 1.34
N ALA A 105 -8.45 1.07 0.79
CA ALA A 105 -7.17 1.39 1.42
C ALA A 105 -7.30 1.93 2.85
N LYS A 106 -8.34 2.72 3.14
CA LYS A 106 -8.59 3.24 4.49
C LYS A 106 -8.95 2.10 5.44
N GLU A 107 -9.88 1.25 5.04
CA GLU A 107 -10.34 0.10 5.82
C GLU A 107 -9.20 -0.88 6.09
N PHE A 108 -8.32 -1.10 5.10
CA PHE A 108 -7.12 -1.91 5.27
C PHE A 108 -6.16 -1.33 6.31
N VAL A 109 -5.90 -0.02 6.27
CA VAL A 109 -5.05 0.64 7.27
C VAL A 109 -5.66 0.53 8.66
N GLU A 110 -6.95 0.86 8.82
CA GLU A 110 -7.65 0.82 10.11
C GLU A 110 -7.65 -0.60 10.68
N HIS A 111 -7.97 -1.59 9.85
CA HIS A 111 -8.00 -2.99 10.27
C HIS A 111 -6.59 -3.52 10.60
N ALA A 112 -5.58 -3.25 9.76
CA ALA A 112 -4.20 -3.62 10.03
C ALA A 112 -3.72 -3.05 11.37
N LEU A 113 -4.03 -1.78 11.65
CA LEU A 113 -3.72 -1.16 12.93
C LEU A 113 -4.46 -1.81 14.10
N ASP A 114 -5.70 -2.26 13.89
CA ASP A 114 -6.49 -2.90 14.94
C ASP A 114 -5.92 -4.26 15.34
N ILE A 115 -5.64 -5.12 14.37
CA ILE A 115 -5.20 -6.50 14.60
C ILE A 115 -3.69 -6.66 14.86
N SER A 116 -2.86 -5.64 14.60
CA SER A 116 -1.42 -5.73 14.80
C SER A 116 -1.03 -5.65 16.28
N HIS A 117 0.04 -6.31 16.63
CA HIS A 117 0.66 -6.19 17.95
C HIS A 117 1.34 -4.83 18.14
N ASN A 118 1.47 -4.36 19.38
CA ASN A 118 2.19 -3.13 19.67
C ASN A 118 3.65 -3.21 19.17
N GLY A 119 4.08 -2.17 18.47
CA GLY A 119 5.40 -2.08 17.86
C GLY A 119 5.50 -2.73 16.46
N SER A 120 4.50 -3.51 16.03
CA SER A 120 4.47 -4.01 14.66
C SER A 120 4.35 -2.87 13.66
N LYS A 121 5.05 -2.99 12.54
CA LYS A 121 5.00 -2.04 11.43
C LYS A 121 3.97 -2.45 10.39
N ILE A 122 3.30 -1.47 9.84
CA ILE A 122 2.37 -1.64 8.73
C ILE A 122 2.84 -0.73 7.60
N ALA A 123 3.32 -1.31 6.51
CA ALA A 123 3.73 -0.59 5.32
C ALA A 123 2.73 -0.83 4.18
N MET A 124 2.13 0.24 3.68
CA MET A 124 1.18 0.15 2.58
C MET A 124 1.62 1.01 1.40
N PHE A 125 1.63 0.42 0.21
CA PHE A 125 1.94 1.10 -1.04
C PHE A 125 0.69 1.78 -1.58
N LEU A 126 0.59 3.10 -1.40
CA LEU A 126 -0.63 3.85 -1.66
C LEU A 126 -0.38 5.01 -2.62
N LYS A 127 -1.45 5.46 -3.28
CA LYS A 127 -1.42 6.71 -4.03
C LYS A 127 -1.04 7.86 -3.09
N LEU A 128 -0.17 8.77 -3.54
CA LEU A 128 0.23 9.93 -2.73
C LEU A 128 -0.98 10.80 -2.32
N THR A 129 -2.04 10.81 -3.13
CA THR A 129 -3.32 11.46 -2.82
C THR A 129 -4.06 10.81 -1.62
N PHE A 130 -3.56 9.70 -1.08
CA PHE A 130 -4.09 9.16 0.17
C PHE A 130 -3.88 10.12 1.36
N LEU A 131 -2.88 11.02 1.30
CA LEU A 131 -2.66 12.07 2.31
C LEU A 131 -3.80 13.09 2.40
N GLU A 132 -4.66 13.20 1.41
CA GLU A 132 -5.77 14.15 1.38
C GLU A 132 -7.14 13.47 1.51
N GLY A 133 -8.14 14.27 1.79
CA GLY A 133 -9.53 13.82 1.81
C GLY A 133 -10.17 13.78 3.21
N LYS A 134 -11.37 14.33 3.30
CA LYS A 134 -12.12 14.48 4.55
C LYS A 134 -12.39 13.14 5.25
N ALA A 135 -12.60 12.07 4.47
CA ALA A 135 -12.89 10.75 5.01
C ALA A 135 -11.73 10.13 5.82
N ARG A 136 -10.48 10.60 5.60
CA ARG A 136 -9.28 10.08 6.28
C ARG A 136 -8.79 10.98 7.41
N ARG A 137 -9.47 12.11 7.67
CA ARG A 137 -9.07 13.08 8.70
C ARG A 137 -8.91 12.43 10.08
N GLU A 138 -9.89 11.63 10.49
CA GLU A 138 -9.87 10.97 11.80
C GLU A 138 -8.81 9.87 11.88
N LEU A 139 -8.57 9.14 10.78
CA LEU A 139 -7.48 8.18 10.70
C LEU A 139 -6.14 8.87 10.98
N PHE A 140 -5.81 9.93 10.26
CA PHE A 140 -4.52 10.63 10.44
C PHE A 140 -4.40 11.36 11.78
N LYS A 141 -5.51 11.85 12.32
CA LYS A 141 -5.52 12.49 13.65
C LYS A 141 -5.22 11.49 14.77
N ASN A 142 -5.78 10.29 14.69
CA ASN A 142 -5.69 9.30 15.77
C ASN A 142 -4.51 8.34 15.56
N ASN A 143 -4.19 8.03 14.32
CA ASN A 143 -3.13 7.10 13.92
C ASN A 143 -2.37 7.68 12.72
N PRO A 144 -1.52 8.71 12.92
CA PRO A 144 -0.67 9.23 11.85
C PRO A 144 0.33 8.15 11.41
N PRO A 145 0.67 8.07 10.11
CA PRO A 145 1.79 7.24 9.70
C PRO A 145 3.08 7.77 10.33
N LYS A 146 3.97 6.88 10.74
CA LYS A 146 5.27 7.27 11.28
C LYS A 146 6.15 7.91 10.20
N THR A 147 6.15 7.29 9.01
CA THR A 147 6.94 7.78 7.88
C THR A 147 6.16 7.62 6.58
N VAL A 148 6.30 8.60 5.70
CA VAL A 148 5.85 8.51 4.30
C VAL A 148 7.08 8.62 3.41
N TYR A 149 7.36 7.55 2.65
CA TYR A 149 8.47 7.48 1.71
C TYR A 149 7.97 7.80 0.31
N VAL A 150 8.39 8.94 -0.21
CA VAL A 150 8.05 9.41 -1.55
C VAL A 150 9.23 9.12 -2.49
N SER A 151 8.98 8.42 -3.58
CA SER A 151 10.03 8.22 -4.58
C SER A 151 10.15 9.45 -5.49
N SER A 152 11.39 9.88 -5.75
CA SER A 152 11.68 10.92 -6.74
C SER A 152 11.52 10.40 -8.17
N ALA A 153 11.72 9.10 -8.39
CA ALA A 153 11.36 8.41 -9.63
C ALA A 153 9.93 7.88 -9.54
N ARG A 154 9.26 7.75 -10.69
CA ARG A 154 7.92 7.17 -10.72
C ARG A 154 7.99 5.67 -10.44
N LEU A 155 7.54 5.26 -9.26
CA LEU A 155 7.27 3.86 -8.97
C LEU A 155 5.98 3.43 -9.66
N GLN A 156 5.96 2.20 -10.15
CA GLN A 156 4.86 1.71 -10.95
C GLN A 156 3.99 0.71 -10.20
N CYS A 157 2.69 0.78 -10.50
CA CYS A 157 1.75 -0.28 -10.26
C CYS A 157 1.30 -0.82 -11.62
N GLY A 158 1.77 -1.99 -11.96
CA GLY A 158 1.45 -2.63 -13.23
C GLY A 158 0.08 -3.30 -13.20
N LYS A 159 -0.81 -2.99 -14.16
CA LYS A 159 -2.04 -3.77 -14.31
C LYS A 159 -1.64 -5.17 -14.79
N ASN A 160 -2.07 -6.20 -14.05
CA ASN A 160 -1.73 -7.60 -14.33
C ASN A 160 -0.20 -7.86 -14.48
N GLY A 161 0.63 -7.20 -13.67
CA GLY A 161 2.08 -7.38 -13.70
C GLY A 161 2.82 -6.72 -14.87
N ASP A 162 2.15 -5.93 -15.71
CA ASP A 162 2.80 -5.20 -16.79
C ASP A 162 3.35 -3.85 -16.29
N PHE A 163 4.68 -3.72 -16.22
CA PHE A 163 5.41 -2.52 -15.82
C PHE A 163 5.98 -1.73 -17.01
N SER A 164 5.62 -2.05 -18.24
CA SER A 164 6.17 -1.39 -19.44
C SER A 164 5.63 0.03 -19.67
N GLY A 165 4.53 0.39 -19.01
CA GLY A 165 3.89 1.70 -19.12
C GLY A 165 4.50 2.77 -18.22
N THR A 166 4.15 4.05 -18.47
CA THR A 166 4.43 5.14 -17.53
C THR A 166 3.24 5.41 -16.63
N SER A 167 3.43 5.36 -15.32
CA SER A 167 2.36 5.70 -14.37
C SER A 167 2.17 7.22 -14.31
N MET A 168 0.93 7.70 -14.52
CA MET A 168 0.55 9.10 -14.26
C MET A 168 0.27 9.35 -12.78
N VAL A 169 0.15 8.29 -11.97
CA VAL A 169 -0.16 8.36 -10.55
C VAL A 169 1.13 8.28 -9.74
N ALA A 170 1.30 9.17 -8.78
CA ALA A 170 2.37 9.10 -7.80
C ALA A 170 1.97 8.14 -6.67
N TYR A 171 2.87 7.23 -6.35
CA TYR A 171 2.73 6.30 -5.22
C TYR A 171 3.79 6.59 -4.17
N ALA A 172 3.53 6.17 -2.94
CA ALA A 172 4.44 6.25 -1.82
C ALA A 172 4.22 5.07 -0.87
N TRP A 173 5.25 4.72 -0.12
CA TRP A 173 5.08 3.84 1.02
C TRP A 173 4.66 4.65 2.23
N PHE A 174 3.56 4.24 2.83
CA PHE A 174 3.09 4.76 4.11
C PHE A 174 3.40 3.73 5.18
N VAL A 175 4.21 4.10 6.15
CA VAL A 175 4.63 3.21 7.22
C VAL A 175 4.05 3.70 8.54
N TRP A 176 3.17 2.88 9.11
CA TRP A 176 2.68 3.01 10.48
C TRP A 176 3.48 2.10 11.42
N GLU A 177 3.48 2.43 12.67
CA GLU A 177 3.93 1.57 13.75
C GLU A 177 2.85 1.55 14.83
N LYS A 178 2.34 0.38 15.19
CA LYS A 178 1.27 0.24 16.17
C LYS A 178 1.69 0.83 17.52
N GLY A 179 0.93 1.81 17.98
CA GLY A 179 1.21 2.54 19.24
C GLY A 179 2.04 3.83 19.05
N TYR A 180 2.50 4.15 17.86
CA TYR A 180 3.21 5.40 17.58
C TYR A 180 2.30 6.63 17.79
N LYS A 181 2.86 7.68 18.41
CA LYS A 181 2.13 8.92 18.77
C LYS A 181 2.89 10.19 18.37
N GLY A 182 3.93 10.06 17.56
CA GLY A 182 4.72 11.20 17.09
C GLY A 182 4.15 11.81 15.81
N ASP A 183 4.85 12.81 15.29
CA ASP A 183 4.54 13.45 14.02
C ASP A 183 4.95 12.57 12.83
N THR A 184 4.24 12.72 11.70
CA THR A 184 4.59 12.04 10.46
C THR A 184 5.87 12.64 9.87
N ILE A 185 6.84 11.79 9.55
CA ILE A 185 8.07 12.16 8.88
C ILE A 185 7.93 11.86 7.39
N LEU A 186 8.22 12.83 6.53
CA LEU A 186 8.28 12.63 5.10
C LEU A 186 9.73 12.45 4.68
N LYS A 187 10.02 11.39 3.92
CA LYS A 187 11.35 11.09 3.37
C LYS A 187 11.27 10.83 1.87
N TRP A 188 12.36 11.09 1.18
CA TRP A 188 12.53 10.72 -0.23
C TRP A 188 13.39 9.47 -0.34
N ILE A 189 12.99 8.58 -1.28
CA ILE A 189 13.71 7.36 -1.64
C ILE A 189 13.97 7.34 -3.15
N ASN A 190 15.12 6.81 -3.55
CA ASN A 190 15.56 6.74 -4.95
C ASN A 190 16.28 5.44 -5.23
#